data_22498f5e3c074b9b81d4bc296eb76736
#
_entry.id   22498f5e3c074b9b81d4bc296eb76736
#
_cell.length_a   1.000
_cell.length_b   1.000
_cell.length_c   1.000
_cell.angle_alpha   90.00
_cell.angle_beta   90.00
_cell.angle_gamma   90.00
#
_symmetry.space_group_name_H-M   'P 1'
#
loop_
_entity.id
_entity.type
_entity.pdbx_description
1 polymer ?
#
loop_
_entity_poly.entity_id
_entity_poly.type
_entity_poly.pdbx_seq_one_letter_code
_entity_poly.pdbx_strand_id
1 'polypeptide(L)'
;MEIEVVIEIPQGSRNKYEANHETGEIWLDRHLFTAARYPVDYGFFPRTLSEDGDPLDALVLLDESTFPGCHVLARPLGVFWMRDDAGPDAKVLCAPAGDPRWDGIVDLDDLRPELLAEISQFFEIYKVLEPKKYAEVRGWEGRTAAEAEISASQQRHESHAGG
;
A
#
# COMPACT_ATOMS: atom_id res chain seq x y z
N MET A 1 14.48 1.33 -9.08
CA MET A 1 13.13 1.69 -9.58
C MET A 1 12.58 2.84 -8.75
N GLU A 2 12.12 3.87 -9.40
CA GLU A 2 11.39 4.98 -8.77
C GLU A 2 10.02 5.05 -9.41
N ILE A 3 8.97 5.25 -8.61
CA ILE A 3 7.60 5.18 -9.10
C ILE A 3 6.70 6.11 -8.28
N GLU A 4 5.70 6.68 -8.95
CA GLU A 4 4.72 7.56 -8.33
C GLU A 4 3.72 6.77 -7.48
N VAL A 5 3.43 7.30 -6.29
CA VAL A 5 2.36 6.83 -5.41
C VAL A 5 1.41 8.00 -5.13
N VAL A 6 0.12 7.74 -5.14
CA VAL A 6 -0.89 8.69 -4.68
C VAL A 6 -1.38 8.22 -3.32
N ILE A 7 -1.25 9.08 -2.30
CA ILE A 7 -1.67 8.75 -0.94
C ILE A 7 -3.18 8.92 -0.83
N GLU A 8 -3.84 7.92 -0.27
CA GLU A 8 -5.26 7.98 0.07
C GLU A 8 -5.47 8.21 1.56
N ILE A 9 -4.67 7.55 2.41
CA ILE A 9 -4.85 7.52 3.85
C ILE A 9 -3.53 7.83 4.53
N PRO A 10 -3.44 8.95 5.27
CA PRO A 10 -2.19 9.26 5.98
C PRO A 10 -2.01 8.38 7.22
N GLN A 11 -0.76 8.20 7.64
CA GLN A 11 -0.42 7.53 8.88
C GLN A 11 -1.18 8.15 10.06
N GLY A 12 -1.69 7.31 10.94
CA GLY A 12 -2.42 7.75 12.13
C GLY A 12 -3.91 7.93 11.93
N SER A 13 -4.41 7.76 10.71
CA SER A 13 -5.84 7.90 10.42
C SER A 13 -6.62 6.66 10.85
N ARG A 14 -7.83 6.86 11.38
CA ARG A 14 -8.87 5.84 11.52
C ARG A 14 -9.93 5.98 10.45
N ASN A 15 -9.90 7.05 9.67
CA ASN A 15 -10.75 7.18 8.50
C ASN A 15 -10.12 6.44 7.33
N LYS A 16 -10.90 5.58 6.68
CA LYS A 16 -10.48 4.95 5.44
C LYS A 16 -11.01 5.80 4.28
N TYR A 17 -10.08 6.45 3.58
CA TYR A 17 -10.40 7.22 2.38
C TYR A 17 -10.15 6.38 1.14
N GLU A 18 -10.88 6.64 0.09
CA GLU A 18 -10.77 5.92 -1.17
C GLU A 18 -10.84 6.89 -2.34
N ALA A 19 -9.89 6.76 -3.26
CA ALA A 19 -9.87 7.58 -4.47
C ALA A 19 -10.83 7.00 -5.52
N ASN A 20 -11.58 7.88 -6.18
CA ASN A 20 -12.25 7.53 -7.42
C ASN A 20 -11.20 7.63 -8.52
N HIS A 21 -10.83 6.49 -9.12
CA HIS A 21 -9.73 6.43 -10.09
C HIS A 21 -10.06 7.08 -11.44
N GLU A 22 -11.32 7.38 -11.70
CA GLU A 22 -11.73 8.09 -12.91
C GLU A 22 -11.68 9.61 -12.74
N THR A 23 -12.10 10.12 -11.57
CA THR A 23 -12.23 11.56 -11.33
C THR A 23 -11.11 12.14 -10.46
N GLY A 24 -10.40 11.30 -9.73
CA GLY A 24 -9.37 11.73 -8.76
C GLY A 24 -9.92 12.24 -7.44
N GLU A 25 -11.23 12.23 -7.25
CA GLU A 25 -11.86 12.65 -6.00
C GLU A 25 -11.54 11.67 -4.88
N ILE A 26 -11.31 12.21 -3.68
CA ILE A 26 -11.09 11.41 -2.47
C ILE A 26 -12.40 11.38 -1.67
N TRP A 27 -12.88 10.19 -1.38
CA TRP A 27 -14.10 9.98 -0.61
C TRP A 27 -13.81 9.32 0.72
N LEU A 28 -14.55 9.68 1.75
CA LEU A 28 -14.54 8.93 3.00
C LEU A 28 -15.36 7.64 2.77
N ASP A 29 -14.64 6.50 2.73
CA ASP A 29 -15.31 5.19 2.61
C ASP A 29 -15.98 4.82 3.94
N ARG A 30 -15.18 4.80 5.00
CA ARG A 30 -15.69 4.54 6.35
C ARG A 30 -14.69 4.89 7.43
N HIS A 31 -15.20 5.03 8.64
CA HIS A 31 -14.39 5.05 9.85
C HIS A 31 -14.11 3.59 10.23
N LEU A 32 -12.85 3.24 10.53
CA LEU A 32 -12.48 1.86 10.85
C LEU A 32 -13.20 1.36 12.11
N PHE A 33 -13.58 0.09 12.10
CA PHE A 33 -14.25 -0.57 13.23
C PHE A 33 -13.20 -1.18 14.17
N THR A 34 -12.16 -0.43 14.50
CA THR A 34 -11.06 -0.85 15.38
C THR A 34 -10.43 0.36 16.03
N ALA A 35 -9.77 0.16 17.17
CA ALA A 35 -8.99 1.19 17.82
C ALA A 35 -7.64 1.42 17.12
N ALA A 36 -7.20 0.50 16.26
CA ALA A 36 -5.96 0.63 15.51
C ALA A 36 -6.06 1.74 14.47
N ARG A 37 -4.90 2.31 14.13
CA ARG A 37 -4.76 3.38 13.13
C ARG A 37 -3.82 2.91 12.05
N TYR A 38 -3.93 3.48 10.86
CA TYR A 38 -3.00 3.16 9.77
C TYR A 38 -1.56 3.41 10.23
N PRO A 39 -0.68 2.40 10.15
CA PRO A 39 0.67 2.50 10.69
C PRO A 39 1.64 3.29 9.80
N VAL A 40 1.31 3.46 8.52
CA VAL A 40 2.12 4.17 7.52
C VAL A 40 1.17 4.86 6.55
N ASP A 41 1.68 5.79 5.75
CA ASP A 41 0.89 6.38 4.68
C ASP A 41 0.54 5.28 3.67
N TYR A 42 -0.71 5.27 3.23
CA TYR A 42 -1.29 4.21 2.41
C TYR A 42 -1.88 4.82 1.14
N GLY A 43 -1.64 4.20 0.01
CA GLY A 43 -2.18 4.68 -1.25
C GLY A 43 -2.09 3.63 -2.35
N PHE A 44 -1.85 4.08 -3.57
CA PHE A 44 -1.81 3.19 -4.71
C PHE A 44 -0.82 3.70 -5.76
N PHE A 45 -0.42 2.80 -6.65
CA PHE A 45 0.40 3.13 -7.82
C PHE A 45 -0.54 3.42 -8.99
N PRO A 46 -0.55 4.65 -9.54
CA PRO A 46 -1.33 4.93 -10.75
C PRO A 46 -0.90 4.04 -11.93
N ARG A 47 -1.83 3.75 -12.81
CA ARG A 47 -1.60 2.95 -14.03
C ARG A 47 -1.08 1.55 -13.72
N THR A 48 -1.62 0.95 -12.68
CA THR A 48 -1.39 -0.45 -12.31
C THR A 48 -2.73 -1.15 -12.11
N LEU A 49 -2.72 -2.48 -12.18
CA LEU A 49 -3.90 -3.31 -11.94
C LEU A 49 -3.49 -4.54 -11.16
N SER A 50 -4.04 -4.69 -9.96
CA SER A 50 -3.85 -5.86 -9.13
C SER A 50 -4.76 -7.00 -9.54
N GLU A 51 -4.51 -8.19 -9.00
CA GLU A 51 -5.34 -9.37 -9.25
C GLU A 51 -6.76 -9.21 -8.69
N ASP A 52 -6.98 -8.31 -7.73
CA ASP A 52 -8.31 -8.02 -7.18
C ASP A 52 -9.12 -7.02 -8.02
N GLY A 53 -8.55 -6.49 -9.10
CA GLY A 53 -9.23 -5.57 -10.00
C GLY A 53 -9.02 -4.10 -9.70
N ASP A 54 -8.35 -3.76 -8.61
CA ASP A 54 -8.03 -2.38 -8.21
C ASP A 54 -6.56 -2.05 -8.54
N PRO A 55 -6.17 -0.78 -8.55
CA PRO A 55 -4.75 -0.44 -8.63
C PRO A 55 -3.94 -1.10 -7.51
N LEU A 56 -2.66 -1.35 -7.76
CA LEU A 56 -1.77 -1.96 -6.77
C LEU A 56 -1.58 -1.02 -5.58
N ASP A 57 -1.78 -1.54 -4.37
CA ASP A 57 -1.64 -0.78 -3.14
C ASP A 57 -0.18 -0.49 -2.78
N ALA A 58 0.04 0.68 -2.20
CA ALA A 58 1.35 1.14 -1.75
C ALA A 58 1.30 1.54 -0.28
N LEU A 59 2.36 1.21 0.44
CA LEU A 59 2.63 1.69 1.79
C LEU A 59 3.90 2.53 1.71
N VAL A 60 3.89 3.74 2.25
CA VAL A 60 5.04 4.64 2.14
C VAL A 60 5.55 5.04 3.52
N LEU A 61 6.82 4.74 3.78
CA LEU A 61 7.49 5.16 5.01
C LEU A 61 7.92 6.60 4.86
N LEU A 62 7.48 7.45 5.77
CA LEU A 62 7.80 8.88 5.78
C LEU A 62 8.08 9.32 7.21
N ASP A 63 8.94 10.34 7.38
CA ASP A 63 9.20 10.90 8.70
C ASP A 63 7.99 11.66 9.24
N GLU A 64 7.25 12.28 8.33
CA GLU A 64 6.00 13.00 8.65
C GLU A 64 4.92 12.55 7.67
N SER A 65 3.72 12.30 8.17
CA SER A 65 2.62 11.87 7.30
C SER A 65 2.20 12.99 6.34
N THR A 66 1.71 12.58 5.18
CA THR A 66 1.21 13.52 4.16
C THR A 66 -0.31 13.71 4.31
N PHE A 67 -1.01 13.92 3.20
CA PHE A 67 -2.45 14.20 3.18
C PHE A 67 -3.10 13.42 2.02
N PRO A 68 -4.40 13.17 2.09
CA PRO A 68 -5.11 12.47 1.00
C PRO A 68 -5.00 13.23 -0.33
N GLY A 69 -4.56 12.54 -1.36
CA GLY A 69 -4.31 13.10 -2.69
C GLY A 69 -2.87 13.52 -2.94
N CYS A 70 -1.99 13.43 -1.95
CA CYS A 70 -0.58 13.78 -2.11
C CYS A 70 0.13 12.79 -3.03
N HIS A 71 0.89 13.30 -3.99
CA HIS A 71 1.72 12.47 -4.86
C HIS A 71 3.14 12.38 -4.28
N VAL A 72 3.67 11.18 -4.18
CA VAL A 72 5.00 10.91 -3.64
C VAL A 72 5.78 10.09 -4.66
N LEU A 73 7.01 10.51 -4.94
CA LEU A 73 7.92 9.66 -5.70
C LEU A 73 8.59 8.70 -4.71
N ALA A 74 8.42 7.41 -4.94
CA ALA A 74 8.83 6.37 -4.01
C ALA A 74 9.69 5.31 -4.69
N ARG A 75 10.33 4.47 -3.89
CA ARG A 75 11.06 3.30 -4.38
C ARG A 75 10.71 2.09 -3.53
N PRO A 76 10.49 0.92 -4.15
CA PRO A 76 10.03 -0.26 -3.42
C PRO A 76 11.13 -0.87 -2.56
N LEU A 77 10.73 -1.39 -1.40
CA LEU A 77 11.59 -2.08 -0.44
C LEU A 77 11.17 -3.55 -0.27
N GLY A 78 9.88 -3.83 -0.42
CA GLY A 78 9.35 -5.16 -0.23
C GLY A 78 7.87 -5.22 -0.51
N VAL A 79 7.30 -6.41 -0.47
CA VAL A 79 5.88 -6.63 -0.71
C VAL A 79 5.29 -7.46 0.43
N PHE A 80 4.12 -7.01 0.89
CA PHE A 80 3.31 -7.69 1.89
C PHE A 80 2.18 -8.42 1.16
N TRP A 81 2.14 -9.73 1.35
CA TRP A 81 1.13 -10.57 0.72
C TRP A 81 -0.01 -10.85 1.68
N MET A 82 -1.23 -10.61 1.22
CA MET A 82 -2.42 -10.97 1.97
C MET A 82 -3.54 -11.34 1.01
N ARG A 83 -4.64 -11.82 1.57
CA ARG A 83 -5.86 -12.14 0.83
C ARG A 83 -7.04 -11.61 1.60
N ASP A 84 -8.01 -11.03 0.91
CA ASP A 84 -9.25 -10.57 1.53
C ASP A 84 -10.46 -11.14 0.76
N ASP A 85 -11.65 -10.60 1.05
CA ASP A 85 -12.89 -11.07 0.44
C ASP A 85 -12.92 -10.84 -1.10
N ALA A 86 -12.09 -9.95 -1.64
CA ALA A 86 -11.96 -9.73 -3.08
C ALA A 86 -10.89 -10.60 -3.75
N GLY A 87 -10.05 -11.31 -2.99
CA GLY A 87 -8.99 -12.19 -3.50
C GLY A 87 -7.60 -11.80 -3.04
N PRO A 88 -6.55 -12.19 -3.81
CA PRO A 88 -5.17 -11.82 -3.48
C PRO A 88 -5.02 -10.30 -3.45
N ASP A 89 -4.31 -9.80 -2.44
CA ASP A 89 -4.14 -8.38 -2.20
C ASP A 89 -2.69 -8.13 -1.79
N ALA A 90 -1.89 -7.65 -2.72
CA ALA A 90 -0.50 -7.31 -2.48
C ALA A 90 -0.38 -5.84 -2.09
N LYS A 91 0.52 -5.54 -1.16
CA LYS A 91 0.82 -4.17 -0.75
C LYS A 91 2.33 -3.96 -0.78
N VAL A 92 2.78 -3.01 -1.58
CA VAL A 92 4.21 -2.75 -1.74
C VAL A 92 4.67 -1.68 -0.76
N LEU A 93 5.65 -2.02 0.08
CA LEU A 93 6.24 -1.09 1.05
C LEU A 93 7.36 -0.31 0.37
N CYS A 94 7.31 1.01 0.48
CA CYS A 94 8.22 1.92 -0.20
C CYS A 94 8.88 2.90 0.77
N ALA A 95 10.05 3.40 0.37
CA ALA A 95 10.69 4.57 0.95
C ALA A 95 10.54 5.75 -0.03
N PRO A 96 10.61 7.00 0.46
CA PRO A 96 10.61 8.14 -0.45
C PRO A 96 11.89 8.17 -1.28
N ALA A 97 11.75 8.41 -2.58
CA ALA A 97 12.89 8.57 -3.47
C ALA A 97 13.47 9.98 -3.33
N GLY A 98 14.79 10.10 -3.46
CA GLY A 98 15.45 11.40 -3.44
C GLY A 98 15.67 12.03 -2.07
N ASP A 99 15.29 11.33 -0.99
CA ASP A 99 15.56 11.81 0.37
C ASP A 99 16.80 11.10 0.91
N PRO A 100 17.91 11.83 1.14
CA PRO A 100 19.16 11.23 1.60
C PRO A 100 19.05 10.50 2.94
N ARG A 101 18.09 10.87 3.77
CA ARG A 101 17.88 10.20 5.07
C ARG A 101 17.42 8.76 4.92
N TRP A 102 16.88 8.40 3.75
CA TRP A 102 16.40 7.05 3.45
C TRP A 102 17.35 6.26 2.54
N ASP A 103 18.47 6.85 2.10
CA ASP A 103 19.37 6.22 1.11
C ASP A 103 19.94 4.89 1.60
N GLY A 104 20.14 4.71 2.89
CA GLY A 104 20.63 3.46 3.48
C GLY A 104 19.60 2.34 3.56
N ILE A 105 18.34 2.63 3.28
CA ILE A 105 17.24 1.66 3.34
C ILE A 105 16.94 1.22 1.91
N VAL A 106 17.34 0.01 1.55
CA VAL A 106 17.22 -0.51 0.17
C VAL A 106 16.42 -1.80 0.08
N ASP A 107 16.24 -2.52 1.19
CA ASP A 107 15.47 -3.77 1.25
C ASP A 107 14.83 -3.92 2.63
N LEU A 108 13.98 -4.90 2.80
CA LEU A 108 13.30 -5.17 4.09
C LEU A 108 14.28 -5.40 5.23
N ASP A 109 15.42 -6.04 4.97
CA ASP A 109 16.42 -6.32 6.01
C ASP A 109 17.01 -5.06 6.62
N ASP A 110 16.90 -3.92 5.96
CA ASP A 110 17.36 -2.63 6.48
C ASP A 110 16.36 -1.99 7.45
N LEU A 111 15.17 -2.57 7.58
CA LEU A 111 14.11 -2.08 8.46
C LEU A 111 14.07 -2.87 9.76
N ARG A 112 13.59 -2.24 10.82
CA ARG A 112 13.38 -2.91 12.11
C ARG A 112 12.27 -3.96 11.94
N PRO A 113 12.49 -5.20 12.45
CA PRO A 113 11.45 -6.23 12.38
C PRO A 113 10.14 -5.81 13.05
N GLU A 114 10.20 -4.98 14.09
CA GLU A 114 9.03 -4.48 14.81
C GLU A 114 8.11 -3.65 13.92
N LEU A 115 8.69 -2.87 13.00
CA LEU A 115 7.91 -2.07 12.06
C LEU A 115 7.10 -2.98 11.11
N LEU A 116 7.75 -4.02 10.57
CA LEU A 116 7.09 -4.97 9.69
C LEU A 116 6.00 -5.74 10.44
N ALA A 117 6.25 -6.09 11.71
CA ALA A 117 5.26 -6.76 12.56
C ALA A 117 4.05 -5.87 12.84
N GLU A 118 4.25 -4.57 13.09
CA GLU A 118 3.15 -3.63 13.31
C GLU A 118 2.27 -3.47 12.08
N ILE A 119 2.89 -3.37 10.91
CA ILE A 119 2.15 -3.28 9.64
C ILE A 119 1.34 -4.54 9.42
N SER A 120 1.96 -5.71 9.60
CA SER A 120 1.29 -7.01 9.45
C SER A 120 0.11 -7.14 10.41
N GLN A 121 0.29 -6.79 11.68
CA GLN A 121 -0.78 -6.86 12.68
C GLN A 121 -1.94 -5.94 12.31
N PHE A 122 -1.68 -4.73 11.85
CA PHE A 122 -2.74 -3.82 11.45
C PHE A 122 -3.65 -4.45 10.39
N PHE A 123 -3.06 -5.01 9.32
CA PHE A 123 -3.84 -5.62 8.25
C PHE A 123 -4.50 -6.93 8.66
N GLU A 124 -4.00 -7.60 9.69
CA GLU A 124 -4.62 -8.78 10.26
C GLU A 124 -5.90 -8.44 11.02
N ILE A 125 -5.97 -7.28 11.69
CA ILE A 125 -7.06 -6.96 12.60
C ILE A 125 -8.02 -5.86 12.11
N TYR A 126 -7.65 -5.08 11.08
CA TYR A 126 -8.41 -3.86 10.76
C TYR A 126 -9.84 -4.12 10.27
N LYS A 127 -10.15 -5.33 9.80
CA LYS A 127 -11.50 -5.73 9.35
C LYS A 127 -12.18 -6.72 10.28
N VAL A 128 -11.56 -7.11 11.40
CA VAL A 128 -12.06 -8.20 12.26
C VAL A 128 -13.48 -7.92 12.76
N LEU A 129 -13.79 -6.67 13.11
CA LEU A 129 -15.10 -6.30 13.63
C LEU A 129 -16.11 -5.92 12.53
N GLU A 130 -15.72 -5.97 11.27
CA GLU A 130 -16.62 -5.64 10.16
C GLU A 130 -17.42 -6.88 9.74
N PRO A 131 -18.75 -6.75 9.59
CA PRO A 131 -19.57 -7.89 9.19
C PRO A 131 -19.21 -8.36 7.77
N LYS A 132 -19.08 -9.67 7.57
CA LYS A 132 -18.85 -10.30 6.26
C LYS A 132 -17.54 -9.89 5.59
N LYS A 133 -16.59 -9.35 6.34
CA LYS A 133 -15.26 -9.02 5.83
C LYS A 133 -14.24 -9.99 6.42
N TYR A 134 -13.20 -10.28 5.63
CA TYR A 134 -12.13 -11.12 6.13
C TYR A 134 -10.79 -10.66 5.52
N ALA A 135 -9.72 -10.94 6.25
CA ALA A 135 -8.36 -10.67 5.80
C ALA A 135 -7.44 -11.78 6.31
N GLU A 136 -6.59 -12.31 5.44
CA GLU A 136 -5.62 -13.35 5.75
C GLU A 136 -4.23 -12.87 5.37
N VAL A 137 -3.31 -12.85 6.33
CA VAL A 137 -1.94 -12.40 6.13
C VAL A 137 -1.09 -13.58 5.66
N ARG A 138 -0.27 -13.36 4.62
CA ARG A 138 0.62 -14.37 4.05
C ARG A 138 2.10 -14.09 4.32
N GLY A 139 2.48 -12.84 4.61
CA GLY A 139 3.84 -12.47 4.97
C GLY A 139 4.54 -11.57 3.95
N TRP A 140 5.84 -11.41 4.14
CA TRP A 140 6.67 -10.45 3.42
C TRP A 140 7.66 -11.13 2.47
N GLU A 141 7.91 -10.48 1.33
CA GLU A 141 9.05 -10.77 0.47
C GLU A 141 9.79 -9.46 0.17
N GLY A 142 11.06 -9.57 -0.21
CA GLY A 142 11.93 -8.41 -0.34
C GLY A 142 11.74 -7.59 -1.62
N ARG A 143 12.68 -6.67 -1.85
CA ARG A 143 12.63 -5.70 -2.93
C ARG A 143 12.46 -6.32 -4.31
N THR A 144 13.18 -7.39 -4.62
CA THR A 144 13.09 -8.03 -5.94
C THR A 144 11.66 -8.49 -6.25
N ALA A 145 10.99 -9.11 -5.27
CA ALA A 145 9.61 -9.52 -5.42
C ALA A 145 8.67 -8.33 -5.56
N ALA A 146 8.93 -7.24 -4.81
CA ALA A 146 8.15 -6.01 -4.91
C ALA A 146 8.25 -5.39 -6.31
N GLU A 147 9.45 -5.27 -6.85
CA GLU A 147 9.67 -4.74 -8.19
C GLU A 147 8.99 -5.60 -9.26
N ALA A 148 9.03 -6.92 -9.10
CA ALA A 148 8.35 -7.85 -10.00
C ALA A 148 6.84 -7.66 -9.97
N GLU A 149 6.24 -7.48 -8.80
CA GLU A 149 4.79 -7.26 -8.66
C GLU A 149 4.37 -5.92 -9.27
N ILE A 150 5.16 -4.86 -9.07
CA ILE A 150 4.89 -3.57 -9.71
C ILE A 150 4.89 -3.73 -11.24
N SER A 151 5.92 -4.37 -11.78
CA SER A 151 6.01 -4.58 -13.24
C SER A 151 4.85 -5.42 -13.77
N ALA A 152 4.48 -6.47 -13.07
CA ALA A 152 3.35 -7.32 -13.45
C ALA A 152 2.04 -6.54 -13.43
N SER A 153 1.83 -5.70 -12.42
CA SER A 153 0.61 -4.89 -12.31
C SER A 153 0.54 -3.80 -13.39
N GLN A 154 1.68 -3.24 -13.79
CA GLN A 154 1.74 -2.31 -14.92
C GLN A 154 1.37 -3.01 -16.23
N GLN A 155 1.87 -4.22 -16.46
CA GLN A 155 1.55 -5.01 -17.64
C GLN A 155 0.06 -5.40 -17.69
N ARG A 156 -0.52 -5.78 -16.56
CA ARG A 156 -1.97 -6.07 -16.47
C ARG A 156 -2.79 -4.83 -16.85
N HIS A 157 -2.38 -3.67 -16.37
CA HIS A 157 -3.06 -2.41 -16.68
C HIS A 157 -3.00 -2.10 -18.17
N GLU A 158 -1.82 -2.21 -18.79
CA GLU A 158 -1.62 -1.97 -20.21
C GLU A 158 -2.44 -2.94 -21.07
N SER A 159 -2.44 -4.21 -20.73
CA SER A 159 -3.21 -5.24 -21.44
C SER A 159 -4.71 -5.01 -21.32
N HIS A 160 -5.18 -4.57 -20.14
CA HIS A 160 -6.59 -4.29 -19.90
C HIS A 160 -7.06 -3.02 -20.62
N ALA A 161 -6.21 -1.98 -20.65
CA ALA A 161 -6.51 -0.72 -21.34
C ALA A 161 -6.48 -0.86 -22.87
N GLY A 162 -5.69 -1.78 -23.39
CA GLY A 162 -5.57 -2.04 -24.83
C GLY A 162 -6.60 -3.02 -25.40
N GLY A 163 -7.45 -3.57 -24.51
CA GLY A 163 -8.43 -4.59 -24.91
C GLY A 163 -9.87 -4.10 -25.09
#